data_2925263efd611b79bc0b6c60d5162fff
#
_entry.id   2925263efd611b79bc0b6c60d5162fff
#
_cell.length_a   1.000
_cell.length_b   1.000
_cell.length_c   1.000
_cell.angle_alpha   90.00
_cell.angle_beta   90.00
_cell.angle_gamma   90.00
#
_symmetry.space_group_name_H-M   'P 1'
#
loop_
_entity.id
_entity.type
_entity.pdbx_description
1 polymer ?
#
loop_
_entity_poly.entity_id
_entity_poly.type
_entity_poly.pdbx_seq_one_letter_code
_entity_poly.pdbx_strand_id
1 'polypeptide(L)'
;MLLAGLAAMSPMQAVSAQSVPRSVEQVRIDSGAIRGERDDEVISWKGIPFAQPPVGALRWRAPQPVRPWDGVRETTAYSPDCMQLPFPSDAAPLGTEPAEDCLYANVWRRGRAGGDLPVMVWIYGGGFVNGGASPPTYAGANLARDGIVVVSFNYRVGRFGTFAFPQLTQENADDGRLANYGAMDQIAALEWVRRNAAAFGGDPANVTIVGESAGGMSVHNLVTSPLSQGLFARAVVMSGGNGKGEGTTLAEAERIGENFARRYAIDPDAPGALAQLRALSAQEVTDGLNLMQQPVDPVTYTRPFADGTVLVDLEQAYARDRFAKVPTMIGATSADIGGKTGYMVAGARDVAGMLAQKDVPVWSYRFSYVADSIAQPGAQHASEIPFFFDNTAIKYGDATTAQDIATGHMVSDYLVNFVKTGNPNGPDLPFWPRYGVAGDAIMDFAASGEAAAQRDPWGADIDAMRRRVDAARASGLYNSLTTPIGTMLDDPAARPILARYFPDFVNGPQIGMARDATFDTVRAYMPQVMTDEKLTAMDAELAALGKQP
;
A
#
# COMPACT_ATOMS: atom_id res chain seq x y z
N MET A 1 6.40 -78.49 -26.08
CA MET A 1 7.55 -77.66 -26.21
C MET A 1 7.00 -76.21 -26.32
N LEU A 2 6.88 -75.50 -25.20
CA LEU A 2 6.52 -74.08 -25.16
C LEU A 2 7.78 -73.30 -24.78
N LEU A 3 8.26 -72.43 -25.67
CA LEU A 3 9.29 -71.47 -25.38
C LEU A 3 8.65 -70.22 -24.81
N ALA A 4 8.99 -69.89 -23.56
CA ALA A 4 8.65 -68.63 -22.94
C ALA A 4 9.74 -67.59 -23.26
N GLY A 5 9.37 -66.50 -23.95
CA GLY A 5 10.23 -65.33 -24.18
C GLY A 5 10.24 -64.41 -22.97
N LEU A 6 11.37 -64.25 -22.31
CA LEU A 6 11.59 -63.18 -21.32
C LEU A 6 11.89 -61.85 -22.05
N ALA A 7 11.01 -60.87 -21.89
CA ALA A 7 11.29 -59.51 -22.28
C ALA A 7 12.08 -58.83 -21.15
N ALA A 8 13.31 -58.43 -21.43
CA ALA A 8 14.13 -57.64 -20.51
C ALA A 8 13.65 -56.16 -20.50
N MET A 9 13.09 -55.71 -19.40
CA MET A 9 12.83 -54.30 -19.13
C MET A 9 14.13 -53.61 -18.70
N SER A 10 14.64 -52.72 -19.51
CA SER A 10 15.75 -51.81 -19.13
C SER A 10 15.25 -50.78 -18.13
N PRO A 11 15.97 -50.49 -17.05
CA PRO A 11 15.58 -49.43 -16.12
C PRO A 11 15.77 -48.06 -16.77
N MET A 12 14.72 -47.26 -16.81
CA MET A 12 14.78 -45.84 -17.11
C MET A 12 15.62 -45.15 -16.03
N GLN A 13 16.82 -44.70 -16.38
CA GLN A 13 17.62 -43.83 -15.51
C GLN A 13 16.91 -42.48 -15.37
N ALA A 14 16.49 -42.17 -14.15
CA ALA A 14 16.05 -40.83 -13.78
C ALA A 14 17.23 -39.87 -13.98
N VAL A 15 17.10 -38.94 -14.92
CA VAL A 15 18.01 -37.81 -15.08
C VAL A 15 17.79 -36.91 -13.87
N SER A 16 18.70 -37.01 -12.91
CA SER A 16 18.81 -36.06 -11.81
C SER A 16 19.10 -34.67 -12.41
N ALA A 17 18.17 -33.74 -12.30
CA ALA A 17 18.44 -32.35 -12.61
C ALA A 17 19.57 -31.86 -11.68
N GLN A 18 20.77 -31.73 -12.23
CA GLN A 18 21.88 -31.09 -11.53
C GLN A 18 21.51 -29.65 -11.28
N SER A 19 21.32 -29.29 -10.01
CA SER A 19 21.17 -27.88 -9.60
C SER A 19 22.47 -27.16 -10.00
N VAL A 20 22.33 -26.16 -10.90
CA VAL A 20 23.44 -25.26 -11.24
C VAL A 20 23.86 -24.59 -9.92
N PRO A 21 25.17 -24.62 -9.58
CA PRO A 21 25.63 -23.97 -8.35
C PRO A 21 25.27 -22.48 -8.39
N ARG A 22 24.49 -21.98 -7.42
CA ARG A 22 24.19 -20.56 -7.27
C ARG A 22 25.52 -19.84 -7.04
N SER A 23 25.89 -18.95 -7.95
CA SER A 23 27.06 -18.10 -7.75
C SER A 23 26.72 -16.96 -6.79
N VAL A 24 27.63 -16.64 -5.89
CA VAL A 24 27.48 -15.56 -4.92
C VAL A 24 28.02 -14.25 -5.50
N GLU A 25 27.32 -13.13 -5.24
CA GLU A 25 27.80 -11.80 -5.60
C GLU A 25 27.90 -10.91 -4.37
N GLN A 26 29.10 -10.35 -4.19
CA GLN A 26 29.39 -9.46 -3.07
C GLN A 26 29.40 -8.01 -3.54
N VAL A 27 28.71 -7.15 -2.78
CA VAL A 27 28.72 -5.70 -2.95
C VAL A 27 29.04 -5.01 -1.62
N ARG A 28 29.50 -3.76 -1.68
CA ARG A 28 29.79 -2.94 -0.51
C ARG A 28 28.81 -1.77 -0.48
N ILE A 29 28.03 -1.71 0.58
CA ILE A 29 27.12 -0.61 0.91
C ILE A 29 27.75 0.28 2.00
N ASP A 30 27.10 1.39 2.33
CA ASP A 30 27.57 2.35 3.34
C ASP A 30 27.83 1.72 4.72
N SER A 31 27.05 0.70 5.09
CA SER A 31 27.14 0.04 6.39
C SER A 31 28.12 -1.15 6.43
N GLY A 32 28.55 -1.70 5.27
CA GLY A 32 29.47 -2.84 5.23
C GLY A 32 29.37 -3.66 3.94
N ALA A 33 30.06 -4.80 3.89
CA ALA A 33 29.96 -5.72 2.77
C ALA A 33 28.80 -6.71 2.97
N ILE A 34 28.08 -7.00 1.88
CA ILE A 34 26.99 -7.97 1.85
C ILE A 34 27.18 -8.96 0.71
N ARG A 35 26.60 -10.14 0.86
CA ARG A 35 26.65 -11.21 -0.14
C ARG A 35 25.26 -11.69 -0.47
N GLY A 36 24.86 -11.54 -1.74
CA GLY A 36 23.62 -12.03 -2.31
C GLY A 36 23.77 -13.37 -3.01
N GLU A 37 22.70 -13.78 -3.65
CA GLU A 37 22.66 -15.00 -4.46
C GLU A 37 22.29 -14.66 -5.91
N ARG A 38 22.83 -15.45 -6.83
CA ARG A 38 22.45 -15.40 -8.24
C ARG A 38 21.54 -16.59 -8.55
N ASP A 39 20.41 -16.30 -9.13
CA ASP A 39 19.51 -17.27 -9.71
C ASP A 39 19.33 -16.94 -11.20
N ASP A 40 19.92 -17.80 -12.08
CA ASP A 40 20.01 -17.57 -13.51
C ASP A 40 20.68 -16.21 -13.81
N GLU A 41 19.99 -15.33 -14.51
CA GLU A 41 20.50 -14.00 -14.87
C GLU A 41 20.22 -12.90 -13.83
N VAL A 42 19.47 -13.19 -12.77
CA VAL A 42 19.12 -12.23 -11.72
C VAL A 42 19.97 -12.46 -10.46
N ILE A 43 20.43 -11.37 -9.87
CA ILE A 43 21.08 -11.38 -8.57
C ILE A 43 20.13 -10.72 -7.58
N SER A 44 19.99 -11.33 -6.41
CA SER A 44 19.19 -10.77 -5.32
C SER A 44 19.99 -10.67 -4.03
N TRP A 45 19.75 -9.62 -3.28
CA TRP A 45 20.18 -9.41 -1.91
C TRP A 45 18.94 -9.17 -1.07
N LYS A 46 18.68 -10.03 -0.08
CA LYS A 46 17.49 -9.99 0.75
C LYS A 46 17.86 -9.86 2.22
N GLY A 47 17.06 -9.13 2.99
CA GLY A 47 17.32 -8.92 4.41
C GLY A 47 18.51 -7.97 4.69
N ILE A 48 18.63 -6.89 3.91
CA ILE A 48 19.63 -5.85 4.10
C ILE A 48 19.11 -4.85 5.15
N PRO A 49 19.74 -4.67 6.31
CA PRO A 49 19.28 -3.68 7.27
C PRO A 49 19.49 -2.26 6.73
N PHE A 50 18.46 -1.43 6.74
CA PHE A 50 18.55 -0.01 6.39
C PHE A 50 18.43 0.92 7.61
N ALA A 51 17.98 0.38 8.75
CA ALA A 51 17.94 1.04 10.05
C ALA A 51 18.26 0.05 11.18
N GLN A 52 18.53 0.56 12.39
CA GLN A 52 18.68 -0.28 13.59
C GLN A 52 17.33 -0.93 13.93
N PRO A 53 17.33 -2.12 14.58
CA PRO A 53 16.13 -2.74 15.09
C PRO A 53 15.32 -1.79 15.99
N PRO A 54 14.03 -1.51 15.68
CA PRO A 54 13.21 -0.56 16.43
C PRO A 54 12.60 -1.21 17.69
N VAL A 55 13.44 -1.80 18.53
CA VAL A 55 13.05 -2.60 19.70
C VAL A 55 13.40 -1.91 21.01
N GLY A 56 12.71 -2.24 22.11
CA GLY A 56 12.99 -1.73 23.44
C GLY A 56 12.94 -0.21 23.50
N ALA A 57 14.06 0.44 23.84
CA ALA A 57 14.15 1.91 23.91
C ALA A 57 13.96 2.60 22.55
N LEU A 58 14.13 1.89 21.43
CA LEU A 58 13.90 2.39 20.08
C LEU A 58 12.47 2.15 19.56
N ARG A 59 11.63 1.43 20.33
CA ARG A 59 10.19 1.36 20.04
C ARG A 59 9.61 2.77 20.13
N TRP A 60 8.86 3.17 19.10
CA TRP A 60 8.31 4.53 18.94
C TRP A 60 9.38 5.62 18.95
N ARG A 61 10.45 5.38 18.18
CA ARG A 61 11.48 6.34 17.83
C ARG A 61 11.59 6.40 16.30
N ALA A 62 12.07 7.51 15.78
CA ALA A 62 12.51 7.59 14.39
C ALA A 62 13.54 6.50 14.08
N PRO A 63 13.56 5.93 12.85
CA PRO A 63 14.55 4.92 12.50
C PRO A 63 15.97 5.46 12.67
N GLN A 64 16.82 4.69 13.37
CA GLN A 64 18.19 5.08 13.67
C GLN A 64 19.16 4.48 12.63
N PRO A 65 20.25 5.16 12.29
CA PRO A 65 21.24 4.66 11.34
C PRO A 65 21.80 3.29 11.74
N VAL A 66 21.98 2.42 10.76
CA VAL A 66 22.60 1.10 10.97
C VAL A 66 24.02 1.26 11.50
N ARG A 67 24.40 0.47 12.48
CA ARG A 67 25.81 0.40 12.94
C ARG A 67 26.63 -0.34 11.88
N PRO A 68 27.71 0.25 11.35
CA PRO A 68 28.59 -0.43 10.42
C PRO A 68 29.12 -1.75 10.99
N TRP A 69 29.38 -2.71 10.11
CA TRP A 69 29.92 -4.01 10.48
C TRP A 69 31.18 -4.36 9.71
N ASP A 70 32.01 -5.18 10.32
CA ASP A 70 33.17 -5.80 9.67
C ASP A 70 32.78 -7.14 9.03
N GLY A 71 33.58 -7.57 8.05
CA GLY A 71 33.33 -8.81 7.32
C GLY A 71 32.19 -8.71 6.30
N VAL A 72 31.64 -9.84 5.92
CA VAL A 72 30.60 -9.95 4.91
C VAL A 72 29.34 -10.53 5.56
N ARG A 73 28.22 -9.85 5.41
CA ARG A 73 26.90 -10.31 5.87
C ARG A 73 26.23 -11.08 4.73
N GLU A 74 25.70 -12.26 5.03
CA GLU A 74 24.86 -13.01 4.10
C GLU A 74 23.48 -12.32 3.98
N THR A 75 23.03 -12.09 2.74
CA THR A 75 21.76 -11.44 2.41
C THR A 75 21.04 -12.24 1.33
N THR A 76 20.81 -13.54 1.60
CA THR A 76 20.21 -14.50 0.67
C THR A 76 18.77 -14.87 1.04
N ALA A 77 18.28 -14.44 2.19
CA ALA A 77 16.93 -14.71 2.68
C ALA A 77 16.24 -13.43 3.15
N TYR A 78 14.92 -13.39 3.04
CA TYR A 78 14.14 -12.33 3.65
C TYR A 78 14.34 -12.32 5.16
N SER A 79 14.41 -11.12 5.74
CA SER A 79 14.27 -10.91 7.18
C SER A 79 12.79 -10.90 7.57
N PRO A 80 12.46 -10.98 8.87
CA PRO A 80 11.08 -10.90 9.32
C PRO A 80 10.35 -9.67 8.77
N ASP A 81 9.09 -9.85 8.39
CA ASP A 81 8.18 -8.73 8.17
C ASP A 81 7.85 -8.03 9.50
N CYS A 82 7.37 -6.80 9.44
CA CYS A 82 7.11 -6.04 10.65
C CYS A 82 6.00 -6.65 11.50
N MET A 83 6.14 -6.55 12.82
CA MET A 83 5.22 -7.14 13.80
C MET A 83 3.78 -6.73 13.53
N GLN A 84 2.92 -7.71 13.36
CA GLN A 84 1.51 -7.60 13.02
C GLN A 84 0.78 -8.92 13.32
N LEU A 85 -0.54 -8.90 13.31
CA LEU A 85 -1.37 -10.10 13.30
C LEU A 85 -1.86 -10.36 11.86
N PRO A 86 -1.33 -11.38 11.16
CA PRO A 86 -1.83 -11.76 9.83
C PRO A 86 -3.30 -12.16 9.87
N PHE A 87 -4.01 -12.01 8.74
CA PHE A 87 -5.40 -12.41 8.60
C PHE A 87 -5.58 -13.40 7.43
N PRO A 88 -6.52 -14.36 7.54
CA PRO A 88 -6.59 -15.51 6.63
C PRO A 88 -6.90 -15.18 5.15
N SER A 89 -7.57 -14.05 4.90
CA SER A 89 -7.98 -13.63 3.56
C SER A 89 -7.01 -12.66 2.89
N ASP A 90 -5.74 -12.61 3.35
CA ASP A 90 -4.73 -11.75 2.75
C ASP A 90 -4.44 -12.17 1.31
N ALA A 91 -4.54 -11.20 0.38
CA ALA A 91 -4.25 -11.42 -1.04
C ALA A 91 -2.74 -11.65 -1.28
N ALA A 92 -1.89 -11.19 -0.39
CA ALA A 92 -0.43 -11.31 -0.44
C ALA A 92 0.10 -11.76 0.94
N PRO A 93 -0.13 -13.04 1.32
CA PRO A 93 0.29 -13.53 2.62
C PRO A 93 1.80 -13.41 2.80
N LEU A 94 2.21 -13.09 4.04
CA LEU A 94 3.61 -12.92 4.41
C LEU A 94 4.42 -14.19 4.12
N GLY A 95 5.65 -14.00 3.66
CA GLY A 95 6.61 -15.07 3.43
C GLY A 95 7.49 -15.37 4.66
N THR A 96 7.38 -14.56 5.73
CA THR A 96 8.16 -14.69 6.97
C THR A 96 7.28 -14.49 8.19
N GLU A 97 7.72 -15.01 9.34
CA GLU A 97 7.08 -14.71 10.63
C GLU A 97 7.36 -13.26 11.03
N PRO A 98 6.34 -12.50 11.46
CA PRO A 98 6.50 -11.11 11.86
C PRO A 98 7.32 -10.91 13.13
N ALA A 99 8.15 -9.85 13.15
CA ALA A 99 8.92 -9.45 14.33
C ALA A 99 9.07 -7.92 14.41
N GLU A 100 9.44 -7.39 15.59
CA GLU A 100 9.74 -5.97 15.71
C GLU A 100 11.07 -5.59 15.02
N ASP A 101 12.06 -6.48 15.02
CA ASP A 101 13.30 -6.30 14.23
C ASP A 101 13.02 -6.59 12.76
N CYS A 102 12.56 -5.58 12.03
CA CYS A 102 11.99 -5.74 10.70
C CYS A 102 12.47 -4.71 9.65
N LEU A 103 13.31 -3.74 10.01
CA LEU A 103 13.67 -2.65 9.10
C LEU A 103 14.75 -3.07 8.10
N TYR A 104 14.33 -3.88 7.13
CA TYR A 104 15.19 -4.50 6.12
C TYR A 104 14.68 -4.23 4.71
N ALA A 105 15.62 -4.11 3.76
CA ALA A 105 15.37 -3.96 2.34
C ALA A 105 15.81 -5.21 1.56
N ASN A 106 15.24 -5.39 0.38
CA ASN A 106 15.58 -6.42 -0.58
C ASN A 106 15.85 -5.76 -1.93
N VAL A 107 16.83 -6.27 -2.68
CA VAL A 107 17.25 -5.71 -3.97
C VAL A 107 17.39 -6.81 -4.99
N TRP A 108 16.92 -6.57 -6.22
CA TRP A 108 17.10 -7.43 -7.39
C TRP A 108 17.66 -6.63 -8.55
N ARG A 109 18.57 -7.23 -9.30
CA ARG A 109 19.04 -6.69 -10.56
C ARG A 109 19.46 -7.79 -11.53
N ARG A 110 19.54 -7.47 -12.81
CA ARG A 110 20.13 -8.38 -13.80
C ARG A 110 21.66 -8.45 -13.63
N GLY A 111 22.23 -9.67 -13.65
CA GLY A 111 23.63 -9.91 -13.28
C GLY A 111 24.70 -9.30 -14.18
N ARG A 112 24.37 -9.05 -15.46
CA ARG A 112 25.29 -8.47 -16.45
C ARG A 112 24.92 -7.03 -16.83
N ALA A 113 24.08 -6.37 -16.05
CA ALA A 113 23.68 -5.00 -16.32
C ALA A 113 24.87 -4.04 -16.12
N GLY A 114 24.97 -3.01 -16.95
CA GLY A 114 25.85 -1.86 -16.74
C GLY A 114 25.44 -1.07 -15.49
N GLY A 115 26.15 0.04 -15.22
CA GLY A 115 25.73 1.00 -14.20
C GLY A 115 24.58 1.91 -14.66
N ASP A 116 24.08 2.73 -13.75
CA ASP A 116 23.06 3.77 -13.99
C ASP A 116 21.68 3.21 -14.39
N LEU A 117 21.32 2.01 -13.89
CA LEU A 117 20.01 1.45 -14.11
C LEU A 117 18.94 2.24 -13.37
N PRO A 118 17.75 2.43 -13.98
CA PRO A 118 16.58 2.95 -13.25
C PRO A 118 16.25 2.09 -12.04
N VAL A 119 15.78 2.73 -10.96
CA VAL A 119 15.45 2.06 -9.70
C VAL A 119 13.94 2.16 -9.45
N MET A 120 13.29 1.04 -9.22
CA MET A 120 11.94 0.96 -8.71
C MET A 120 11.96 0.65 -7.21
N VAL A 121 11.23 1.42 -6.41
CA VAL A 121 11.07 1.19 -4.97
C VAL A 121 9.62 0.85 -4.69
N TRP A 122 9.36 -0.37 -4.22
CA TRP A 122 8.03 -0.88 -3.90
C TRP A 122 7.63 -0.60 -2.46
N ILE A 123 6.42 -0.07 -2.26
CA ILE A 123 5.78 0.21 -0.98
C ILE A 123 4.48 -0.58 -0.91
N TYR A 124 4.44 -1.59 -0.06
CA TYR A 124 3.28 -2.49 0.05
C TYR A 124 2.07 -1.82 0.74
N GLY A 125 0.88 -2.38 0.50
CA GLY A 125 -0.39 -1.99 1.12
C GLY A 125 -0.67 -2.69 2.44
N GLY A 126 -1.98 -2.85 2.76
CA GLY A 126 -2.44 -3.53 3.98
C GLY A 126 -2.98 -2.58 5.05
N GLY A 127 -3.53 -1.41 4.66
CA GLY A 127 -4.23 -0.47 5.54
C GLY A 127 -3.38 0.13 6.66
N PHE A 128 -2.06 0.14 6.52
CA PHE A 128 -1.08 0.53 7.54
C PHE A 128 -1.06 -0.37 8.80
N VAL A 129 -1.78 -1.47 8.80
CA VAL A 129 -1.83 -2.43 9.91
C VAL A 129 -1.25 -3.78 9.56
N ASN A 130 -1.24 -4.14 8.28
CA ASN A 130 -0.69 -5.39 7.75
C ASN A 130 0.24 -5.12 6.56
N GLY A 131 0.83 -6.19 6.04
CA GLY A 131 1.68 -6.20 4.87
C GLY A 131 3.16 -6.37 5.19
N GLY A 132 3.95 -6.63 4.15
CA GLY A 132 5.38 -6.86 4.25
C GLY A 132 6.04 -6.91 2.89
N ALA A 133 7.37 -6.99 2.88
CA ALA A 133 8.18 -7.06 1.67
C ALA A 133 8.50 -8.50 1.24
N SER A 134 8.10 -9.49 2.03
CA SER A 134 8.40 -10.91 1.80
C SER A 134 7.40 -11.68 0.92
N PRO A 135 6.14 -11.23 0.68
CA PRO A 135 5.22 -11.97 -0.17
C PRO A 135 5.85 -12.32 -1.53
N PRO A 136 5.77 -13.58 -1.97
CA PRO A 136 6.40 -14.02 -3.24
C PRO A 136 5.90 -13.24 -4.46
N THR A 137 4.65 -12.74 -4.42
CA THR A 137 4.06 -11.93 -5.48
C THR A 137 4.73 -10.56 -5.67
N TYR A 138 5.53 -10.11 -4.69
CA TYR A 138 6.30 -8.86 -4.73
C TYR A 138 7.78 -9.09 -5.10
N ALA A 139 8.17 -10.33 -5.45
CA ALA A 139 9.54 -10.61 -5.86
C ALA A 139 9.91 -9.83 -7.13
N GLY A 140 11.01 -9.08 -7.07
CA GLY A 140 11.42 -8.18 -8.14
C GLY A 140 12.20 -8.84 -9.28
N ALA A 141 12.31 -10.18 -9.30
CA ALA A 141 13.19 -10.88 -10.23
C ALA A 141 12.77 -10.70 -11.70
N ASN A 142 11.46 -10.79 -12.00
CA ASN A 142 10.96 -10.64 -13.36
C ASN A 142 11.21 -9.23 -13.89
N LEU A 143 10.82 -8.19 -13.13
CA LEU A 143 11.08 -6.79 -13.50
C LEU A 143 12.59 -6.48 -13.63
N ALA A 144 13.44 -7.12 -12.83
CA ALA A 144 14.88 -6.93 -12.90
C ALA A 144 15.48 -7.49 -14.22
N ARG A 145 14.89 -8.54 -14.82
CA ARG A 145 15.29 -9.05 -16.15
C ARG A 145 15.14 -7.99 -17.23
N ASP A 146 14.17 -7.07 -17.06
CA ASP A 146 13.91 -5.98 -18.02
C ASP A 146 14.84 -4.77 -17.83
N GLY A 147 15.88 -4.92 -17.00
CA GLY A 147 16.95 -3.95 -16.91
C GLY A 147 16.67 -2.76 -15.99
N ILE A 148 15.97 -2.99 -14.91
CA ILE A 148 15.82 -2.08 -13.78
C ILE A 148 16.36 -2.71 -12.49
N VAL A 149 16.71 -1.89 -11.51
CA VAL A 149 16.92 -2.35 -10.13
C VAL A 149 15.60 -2.26 -9.39
N VAL A 150 15.17 -3.35 -8.76
CA VAL A 150 13.97 -3.39 -7.92
C VAL A 150 14.39 -3.42 -6.47
N VAL A 151 13.77 -2.57 -5.66
CA VAL A 151 13.95 -2.50 -4.21
C VAL A 151 12.59 -2.66 -3.55
N SER A 152 12.48 -3.57 -2.59
CA SER A 152 11.37 -3.61 -1.63
C SER A 152 11.93 -3.46 -0.22
N PHE A 153 11.11 -2.99 0.71
CA PHE A 153 11.53 -2.79 2.10
C PHE A 153 10.35 -2.91 3.04
N ASN A 154 10.63 -3.26 4.29
CA ASN A 154 9.64 -3.24 5.36
C ASN A 154 9.55 -1.86 6.01
N TYR A 155 8.35 -1.48 6.43
CA TYR A 155 8.09 -0.33 7.31
C TYR A 155 7.16 -0.75 8.44
N ARG A 156 7.28 -0.14 9.60
CA ARG A 156 6.44 -0.49 10.76
C ARG A 156 4.97 -0.22 10.49
N VAL A 157 4.14 -1.16 10.91
CA VAL A 157 2.68 -1.13 10.74
C VAL A 157 1.97 -1.18 12.09
N GLY A 158 0.65 -0.95 12.09
CA GLY A 158 -0.16 -0.95 13.30
C GLY A 158 0.35 0.07 14.33
N ARG A 159 0.26 -0.28 15.62
CA ARG A 159 0.73 0.59 16.71
C ARG A 159 2.25 0.74 16.76
N PHE A 160 3.02 -0.10 16.07
CA PHE A 160 4.46 0.11 15.91
C PHE A 160 4.77 1.21 14.88
N GLY A 161 3.92 1.33 13.86
CA GLY A 161 4.06 2.30 12.77
C GLY A 161 3.39 3.64 13.05
N THR A 162 2.28 3.64 13.79
CA THR A 162 1.57 4.88 14.16
C THR A 162 1.14 4.82 15.62
N PHE A 163 1.73 5.68 16.44
CA PHE A 163 1.42 5.77 17.86
C PHE A 163 1.81 7.12 18.42
N ALA A 164 0.88 7.81 19.07
CA ALA A 164 1.13 9.05 19.80
C ALA A 164 0.83 8.85 21.29
N PHE A 165 1.61 9.49 22.13
CA PHE A 165 1.42 9.46 23.57
C PHE A 165 2.05 10.72 24.20
N PRO A 166 1.42 11.37 25.20
CA PRO A 166 1.91 12.65 25.74
C PRO A 166 3.38 12.63 26.19
N GLN A 167 3.84 11.52 26.79
CA GLN A 167 5.24 11.41 27.20
C GLN A 167 6.22 11.26 26.02
N LEU A 168 5.79 10.72 24.85
CA LEU A 168 6.62 10.73 23.64
C LEU A 168 6.79 12.15 23.11
N THR A 169 5.73 12.95 23.11
CA THR A 169 5.76 14.35 22.72
C THR A 169 6.64 15.17 23.68
N GLN A 170 6.56 14.93 24.98
CA GLN A 170 7.41 15.57 26.00
C GLN A 170 8.88 15.15 25.88
N GLU A 171 9.15 13.84 25.62
CA GLU A 171 10.51 13.32 25.40
C GLU A 171 11.17 14.03 24.21
N ASN A 172 10.40 14.31 23.16
CA ASN A 172 10.84 14.97 21.92
C ASN A 172 12.21 14.49 21.39
N ALA A 173 12.44 13.19 21.49
CA ALA A 173 13.74 12.58 21.29
C ALA A 173 14.22 12.59 19.82
N ASP A 174 13.35 12.94 18.87
CA ASP A 174 13.61 12.93 17.43
C ASP A 174 13.28 14.29 16.77
N ASP A 175 13.48 15.39 17.49
CA ASP A 175 13.35 16.77 17.00
C ASP A 175 11.98 17.06 16.35
N GLY A 176 10.90 16.75 17.06
CA GLY A 176 9.51 16.97 16.61
C GLY A 176 9.00 15.94 15.61
N ARG A 177 9.77 14.94 15.23
CA ARG A 177 9.30 13.80 14.42
C ARG A 177 8.62 12.78 15.32
N LEU A 178 7.29 12.80 15.31
CA LEU A 178 6.46 12.04 16.24
C LEU A 178 5.42 11.21 15.50
N ALA A 179 4.91 10.20 16.18
CA ALA A 179 3.72 9.42 15.85
C ALA A 179 3.78 8.57 14.57
N ASN A 180 4.24 9.12 13.45
CA ASN A 180 4.20 8.48 12.12
C ASN A 180 5.49 7.70 11.81
N TYR A 181 5.85 6.74 12.68
CA TYR A 181 7.12 6.00 12.56
C TYR A 181 7.23 5.17 11.29
N GLY A 182 6.12 4.57 10.81
CA GLY A 182 6.09 3.85 9.54
C GLY A 182 6.40 4.74 8.33
N ALA A 183 5.91 5.98 8.32
CA ALA A 183 6.26 6.96 7.30
C ALA A 183 7.73 7.40 7.39
N MET A 184 8.26 7.54 8.61
CA MET A 184 9.70 7.80 8.82
C MET A 184 10.56 6.64 8.31
N ASP A 185 10.11 5.38 8.47
CA ASP A 185 10.80 4.20 7.95
C ASP A 185 10.84 4.22 6.42
N GLN A 186 9.74 4.62 5.77
CA GLN A 186 9.68 4.78 4.31
C GLN A 186 10.67 5.85 3.81
N ILE A 187 10.74 6.99 4.49
CA ILE A 187 11.70 8.06 4.17
C ILE A 187 13.13 7.56 4.36
N ALA A 188 13.43 6.88 5.47
CA ALA A 188 14.76 6.33 5.75
C ALA A 188 15.17 5.27 4.72
N ALA A 189 14.23 4.44 4.24
CA ALA A 189 14.49 3.50 3.15
C ALA A 189 14.83 4.21 1.84
N LEU A 190 14.12 5.28 1.48
CA LEU A 190 14.43 6.09 0.30
C LEU A 190 15.79 6.80 0.43
N GLU A 191 16.13 7.31 1.61
CA GLU A 191 17.46 7.85 1.88
C GLU A 191 18.55 6.78 1.77
N TRP A 192 18.27 5.56 2.24
CA TRP A 192 19.17 4.42 2.05
C TRP A 192 19.35 4.08 0.57
N VAL A 193 18.26 4.05 -0.22
CA VAL A 193 18.32 3.86 -1.69
C VAL A 193 19.22 4.93 -2.32
N ARG A 194 19.01 6.20 -2.00
CA ARG A 194 19.84 7.30 -2.53
C ARG A 194 21.34 7.09 -2.26
N ARG A 195 21.71 6.60 -1.06
CA ARG A 195 23.11 6.36 -0.70
C ARG A 195 23.71 5.11 -1.32
N ASN A 196 22.88 4.07 -1.58
CA ASN A 196 23.40 2.74 -1.87
C ASN A 196 23.01 2.19 -3.27
N ALA A 197 22.09 2.82 -4.01
CA ALA A 197 21.64 2.33 -5.32
C ALA A 197 22.81 2.05 -6.28
N ALA A 198 23.82 2.93 -6.30
CA ALA A 198 25.01 2.77 -7.15
C ALA A 198 25.80 1.48 -6.86
N ALA A 199 25.80 0.99 -5.60
CA ALA A 199 26.46 -0.26 -5.24
C ALA A 199 25.79 -1.48 -5.94
N PHE A 200 24.53 -1.35 -6.29
CA PHE A 200 23.75 -2.33 -7.03
C PHE A 200 23.67 -2.01 -8.54
N GLY A 201 24.41 -1.01 -9.02
CA GLY A 201 24.36 -0.55 -10.42
C GLY A 201 23.14 0.30 -10.76
N GLY A 202 22.38 0.77 -9.76
CA GLY A 202 21.24 1.68 -9.93
C GLY A 202 21.66 3.14 -9.94
N ASP A 203 20.88 3.98 -10.63
CA ASP A 203 21.02 5.42 -10.63
C ASP A 203 20.18 6.05 -9.50
N PRO A 204 20.81 6.63 -8.45
CA PRO A 204 20.10 7.27 -7.35
C PRO A 204 19.30 8.52 -7.77
N ALA A 205 19.56 9.09 -8.96
CA ALA A 205 18.78 10.20 -9.51
C ALA A 205 17.57 9.72 -10.33
N ASN A 206 17.49 8.44 -10.64
CA ASN A 206 16.43 7.84 -11.45
C ASN A 206 15.60 6.82 -10.65
N VAL A 207 15.03 7.28 -9.54
CA VAL A 207 14.23 6.48 -8.61
C VAL A 207 12.73 6.70 -8.87
N THR A 208 11.97 5.63 -9.01
CA THR A 208 10.50 5.65 -9.08
C THR A 208 9.93 4.97 -7.85
N ILE A 209 9.10 5.68 -7.09
CA ILE A 209 8.32 5.08 -5.98
C ILE A 209 7.02 4.50 -6.53
N VAL A 210 6.70 3.29 -6.13
CA VAL A 210 5.51 2.55 -6.57
C VAL A 210 4.82 1.97 -5.34
N GLY A 211 3.53 2.19 -5.19
CA GLY A 211 2.79 1.63 -4.06
C GLY A 211 1.34 1.36 -4.38
N GLU A 212 0.80 0.34 -3.73
CA GLU A 212 -0.60 -0.07 -3.88
C GLU A 212 -1.35 0.09 -2.55
N SER A 213 -2.65 0.45 -2.60
CA SER A 213 -3.51 0.60 -1.42
C SER A 213 -2.92 1.59 -0.41
N ALA A 214 -2.68 1.17 0.84
CA ALA A 214 -1.96 1.98 1.84
C ALA A 214 -0.55 2.35 1.35
N GLY A 215 0.10 1.54 0.51
CA GLY A 215 1.34 1.89 -0.19
C GLY A 215 1.13 3.01 -1.22
N GLY A 216 0.02 3.01 -1.94
CA GLY A 216 -0.38 4.11 -2.82
C GLY A 216 -0.70 5.39 -2.04
N MET A 217 -1.37 5.28 -0.89
CA MET A 217 -1.53 6.40 0.06
C MET A 217 -0.17 6.89 0.58
N SER A 218 0.77 5.98 0.84
CA SER A 218 2.15 6.33 1.21
C SER A 218 2.85 7.11 0.11
N VAL A 219 2.61 6.77 -1.17
CA VAL A 219 3.14 7.55 -2.30
C VAL A 219 2.62 9.00 -2.25
N HIS A 220 1.32 9.22 -1.99
CA HIS A 220 0.78 10.57 -1.79
C HIS A 220 1.46 11.30 -0.62
N ASN A 221 1.64 10.62 0.51
CA ASN A 221 2.34 11.16 1.67
C ASN A 221 3.80 11.54 1.34
N LEU A 222 4.53 10.68 0.64
CA LEU A 222 5.91 10.94 0.24
C LEU A 222 6.02 12.06 -0.80
N VAL A 223 5.10 12.13 -1.76
CA VAL A 223 5.08 13.22 -2.75
C VAL A 223 4.90 14.59 -2.09
N THR A 224 4.17 14.65 -0.97
CA THR A 224 3.86 15.92 -0.26
C THR A 224 4.76 16.18 0.96
N SER A 225 5.43 15.16 1.52
CA SER A 225 6.30 15.33 2.67
C SER A 225 7.51 16.22 2.35
N PRO A 226 7.82 17.22 3.18
CA PRO A 226 9.03 18.02 2.99
C PRO A 226 10.32 17.21 3.17
N LEU A 227 10.27 16.09 3.91
CA LEU A 227 11.44 15.27 4.23
C LEU A 227 11.84 14.31 3.09
N SER A 228 10.95 14.04 2.13
CA SER A 228 11.22 13.14 1.00
C SER A 228 11.53 13.86 -0.31
N GLN A 229 11.57 15.20 -0.30
CA GLN A 229 11.86 15.97 -1.50
C GLN A 229 13.24 15.62 -2.09
N GLY A 230 13.27 15.34 -3.41
CA GLY A 230 14.50 14.97 -4.14
C GLY A 230 14.98 13.53 -3.88
N LEU A 231 14.19 12.67 -3.22
CA LEU A 231 14.52 11.25 -3.02
C LEU A 231 14.02 10.36 -4.17
N PHE A 232 13.15 10.87 -5.03
CA PHE A 232 12.61 10.16 -6.20
C PHE A 232 12.34 11.13 -7.36
N ALA A 233 12.31 10.58 -8.55
CA ALA A 233 12.06 11.29 -9.80
C ALA A 233 10.69 11.00 -10.42
N ARG A 234 9.99 9.96 -9.97
CA ARG A 234 8.68 9.53 -10.49
C ARG A 234 7.85 8.85 -9.41
N ALA A 235 6.54 8.81 -9.63
CA ALA A 235 5.59 8.17 -8.72
C ALA A 235 4.56 7.30 -9.46
N VAL A 236 4.24 6.16 -8.87
CA VAL A 236 3.14 5.29 -9.33
C VAL A 236 2.21 5.04 -8.15
N VAL A 237 0.95 5.42 -8.31
CA VAL A 237 -0.11 5.26 -7.30
C VAL A 237 -1.11 4.22 -7.82
N MET A 238 -1.09 3.05 -7.22
CA MET A 238 -2.00 1.95 -7.55
C MET A 238 -3.07 1.87 -6.46
N SER A 239 -4.32 2.09 -6.82
CA SER A 239 -5.45 2.03 -5.86
C SER A 239 -5.18 2.80 -4.56
N GLY A 240 -4.55 3.99 -4.67
CA GLY A 240 -4.10 4.81 -3.53
C GLY A 240 -5.12 5.85 -3.05
N GLY A 241 -6.36 5.78 -3.53
CA GLY A 241 -7.43 6.68 -3.11
C GLY A 241 -7.35 8.08 -3.73
N ASN A 242 -7.90 9.04 -3.00
CA ASN A 242 -8.17 10.40 -3.50
C ASN A 242 -7.13 11.45 -3.07
N GLY A 243 -5.98 11.05 -2.52
CA GLY A 243 -4.96 11.98 -2.04
C GLY A 243 -5.43 12.85 -0.87
N LYS A 244 -6.35 12.36 -0.04
CA LYS A 244 -6.80 12.98 1.20
C LYS A 244 -6.26 12.21 2.39
N GLY A 245 -5.88 12.94 3.42
CA GLY A 245 -5.41 12.36 4.69
C GLY A 245 -6.54 12.13 5.68
N GLU A 246 -6.22 11.45 6.77
CA GLU A 246 -7.08 11.33 7.94
C GLU A 246 -7.14 12.69 8.67
N GLY A 247 -8.32 13.04 9.16
CA GLY A 247 -8.54 14.31 9.89
C GLY A 247 -8.06 14.31 11.34
N THR A 248 -7.41 13.24 11.80
CA THR A 248 -6.93 13.07 13.18
C THR A 248 -5.87 14.13 13.54
N THR A 249 -6.02 14.75 14.70
CA THR A 249 -5.04 15.68 15.27
C THR A 249 -4.05 14.94 16.19
N LEU A 250 -2.89 15.56 16.49
CA LEU A 250 -1.94 14.99 17.44
C LEU A 250 -2.58 14.77 18.82
N ALA A 251 -3.33 15.74 19.33
CA ALA A 251 -4.00 15.62 20.62
C ALA A 251 -5.03 14.46 20.65
N GLU A 252 -5.73 14.24 19.56
CA GLU A 252 -6.65 13.10 19.45
C GLU A 252 -5.88 11.77 19.36
N ALA A 253 -4.80 11.72 18.59
CA ALA A 253 -3.93 10.55 18.51
C ALA A 253 -3.29 10.21 19.88
N GLU A 254 -2.90 11.22 20.67
CA GLU A 254 -2.41 11.04 22.04
C GLU A 254 -3.49 10.44 22.96
N ARG A 255 -4.73 10.96 22.88
CA ARG A 255 -5.87 10.40 23.63
C ARG A 255 -6.14 8.94 23.26
N ILE A 256 -5.98 8.58 21.99
CA ILE A 256 -6.07 7.19 21.51
C ILE A 256 -4.95 6.33 22.13
N GLY A 257 -3.73 6.84 22.19
CA GLY A 257 -2.61 6.19 22.87
C GLY A 257 -2.81 6.03 24.37
N GLU A 258 -3.41 7.02 25.04
CA GLU A 258 -3.82 6.90 26.44
C GLU A 258 -4.88 5.80 26.64
N ASN A 259 -5.84 5.66 25.74
CA ASN A 259 -6.81 4.57 25.80
C ASN A 259 -6.12 3.21 25.69
N PHE A 260 -5.10 3.10 24.84
CA PHE A 260 -4.28 1.90 24.76
C PHE A 260 -3.53 1.62 26.07
N ALA A 261 -2.95 2.64 26.71
CA ALA A 261 -2.30 2.49 28.02
C ALA A 261 -3.29 1.98 29.08
N ARG A 262 -4.47 2.59 29.18
CA ARG A 262 -5.51 2.18 30.13
C ARG A 262 -5.99 0.74 29.93
N ARG A 263 -6.01 0.26 28.68
CA ARG A 263 -6.34 -1.14 28.37
C ARG A 263 -5.40 -2.15 29.04
N TYR A 264 -4.15 -1.74 29.26
CA TYR A 264 -3.13 -2.53 29.96
C TYR A 264 -2.95 -2.11 31.42
N ALA A 265 -3.95 -1.44 31.99
CA ALA A 265 -3.92 -0.93 33.37
C ALA A 265 -2.70 0.00 33.66
N ILE A 266 -2.19 0.66 32.63
CA ILE A 266 -1.14 1.67 32.75
C ILE A 266 -1.83 3.02 32.89
N ASP A 267 -1.57 3.73 34.00
CA ASP A 267 -2.02 5.09 34.21
C ASP A 267 -1.23 6.04 33.30
N PRO A 268 -1.88 6.70 32.31
CA PRO A 268 -1.17 7.55 31.35
C PRO A 268 -0.48 8.75 31.99
N ASP A 269 -0.97 9.21 33.14
CA ASP A 269 -0.42 10.35 33.88
C ASP A 269 0.76 9.98 34.79
N ALA A 270 0.99 8.68 35.00
CA ALA A 270 2.11 8.21 35.84
C ALA A 270 3.47 8.51 35.16
N PRO A 271 4.48 9.01 35.91
CA PRO A 271 5.78 9.39 35.34
C PRO A 271 6.52 8.27 34.58
N GLY A 272 6.17 7.00 34.83
CA GLY A 272 6.77 5.83 34.18
C GLY A 272 5.88 5.17 33.11
N ALA A 273 4.78 5.77 32.68
CA ALA A 273 3.82 5.15 31.78
C ALA A 273 4.45 4.74 30.43
N LEU A 274 5.26 5.61 29.81
CA LEU A 274 5.96 5.29 28.57
C LEU A 274 6.93 4.11 28.72
N ALA A 275 7.64 4.03 29.84
CA ALA A 275 8.54 2.90 30.10
C ALA A 275 7.76 1.59 30.24
N GLN A 276 6.59 1.60 30.89
CA GLN A 276 5.69 0.44 31.00
C GLN A 276 5.14 0.05 29.63
N LEU A 277 4.72 1.02 28.80
CA LEU A 277 4.27 0.77 27.42
C LEU A 277 5.39 0.15 26.56
N ARG A 278 6.63 0.65 26.67
CA ARG A 278 7.80 0.07 25.98
C ARG A 278 8.18 -1.32 26.49
N ALA A 279 7.77 -1.70 27.68
CA ALA A 279 8.00 -3.02 28.27
C ALA A 279 6.95 -4.08 27.86
N LEU A 280 5.83 -3.69 27.26
CA LEU A 280 4.85 -4.63 26.73
C LEU A 280 5.49 -5.52 25.66
N SER A 281 5.09 -6.79 25.62
CA SER A 281 5.49 -7.69 24.55
C SER A 281 4.97 -7.20 23.18
N ALA A 282 5.57 -7.68 22.11
CA ALA A 282 5.12 -7.33 20.76
C ALA A 282 3.66 -7.75 20.51
N GLN A 283 3.25 -8.89 21.05
CA GLN A 283 1.88 -9.40 20.97
C GLN A 283 0.90 -8.49 21.71
N GLU A 284 1.27 -8.00 22.90
CA GLU A 284 0.46 -7.04 23.65
C GLU A 284 0.32 -5.72 22.90
N VAL A 285 1.38 -5.20 22.28
CA VAL A 285 1.28 -3.98 21.46
C VAL A 285 0.41 -4.21 20.24
N THR A 286 0.49 -5.38 19.60
CA THR A 286 -0.40 -5.75 18.49
C THR A 286 -1.86 -5.82 18.94
N ASP A 287 -2.15 -6.43 20.11
CA ASP A 287 -3.47 -6.45 20.78
C ASP A 287 -4.62 -6.81 19.82
N GLY A 288 -4.45 -7.88 19.03
CA GLY A 288 -5.46 -8.35 18.09
C GLY A 288 -5.71 -7.45 16.87
N LEU A 289 -5.00 -6.33 16.75
CA LEU A 289 -5.15 -5.40 15.62
C LEU A 289 -4.71 -6.04 14.30
N ASN A 290 -5.62 -6.06 13.34
CA ASN A 290 -5.33 -6.37 11.93
C ASN A 290 -6.29 -5.60 11.02
N LEU A 291 -6.14 -5.74 9.70
CA LEU A 291 -6.96 -5.02 8.73
C LEU A 291 -8.47 -5.27 8.90
N MET A 292 -8.86 -6.48 9.31
CA MET A 292 -10.26 -6.90 9.49
C MET A 292 -10.79 -6.66 10.92
N GLN A 293 -9.91 -6.38 11.89
CA GLN A 293 -10.24 -6.22 13.30
C GLN A 293 -9.51 -5.02 13.89
N GLN A 294 -10.23 -3.92 14.05
CA GLN A 294 -9.73 -2.70 14.68
C GLN A 294 -10.54 -2.39 15.94
N PRO A 295 -9.88 -2.08 17.06
CA PRO A 295 -10.58 -1.73 18.31
C PRO A 295 -11.33 -0.41 18.14
N VAL A 296 -12.56 -0.36 18.63
CA VAL A 296 -13.47 0.75 18.36
C VAL A 296 -14.10 1.36 19.61
N ASP A 297 -14.07 0.65 20.74
CA ASP A 297 -14.60 1.17 22.01
C ASP A 297 -13.80 0.58 23.20
N PRO A 298 -12.93 1.37 23.80
CA PRO A 298 -12.41 2.64 23.27
C PRO A 298 -11.51 2.43 22.05
N VAL A 299 -11.44 3.42 21.15
CA VAL A 299 -10.47 3.43 20.05
C VAL A 299 -9.05 3.45 20.63
N THR A 300 -8.20 2.51 20.21
CA THR A 300 -6.80 2.35 20.70
C THR A 300 -5.77 2.33 19.56
N TYR A 301 -6.18 2.64 18.34
CA TYR A 301 -5.32 2.74 17.18
C TYR A 301 -5.81 3.87 16.26
N THR A 302 -4.88 4.61 15.68
CA THR A 302 -5.11 5.56 14.61
C THR A 302 -4.21 5.26 13.42
N ARG A 303 -4.69 5.56 12.21
CA ARG A 303 -3.88 5.50 10.99
C ARG A 303 -2.90 6.68 10.95
N PRO A 304 -1.93 6.69 10.00
CA PRO A 304 -1.07 7.85 9.77
C PRO A 304 -1.88 9.13 9.56
N PHE A 305 -1.46 10.21 10.19
CA PHE A 305 -2.15 11.50 10.16
C PHE A 305 -1.17 12.66 9.98
N ALA A 306 -1.66 13.83 9.61
CA ALA A 306 -0.85 15.02 9.43
C ALA A 306 -0.32 15.53 10.78
N ASP A 307 0.99 15.34 11.04
CA ASP A 307 1.70 15.85 12.22
C ASP A 307 2.37 17.22 11.94
N GLY A 308 2.39 17.65 10.68
CA GLY A 308 2.97 18.91 10.23
C GLY A 308 4.49 18.88 10.00
N THR A 309 5.17 17.78 10.33
CA THR A 309 6.63 17.63 10.20
C THR A 309 7.00 16.49 9.24
N VAL A 310 6.53 15.28 9.52
CA VAL A 310 6.75 14.09 8.69
C VAL A 310 5.68 14.00 7.61
N LEU A 311 4.43 14.07 8.04
CA LEU A 311 3.26 14.09 7.18
C LEU A 311 2.54 15.43 7.28
N VAL A 312 2.14 15.94 6.13
CA VAL A 312 1.41 17.20 6.01
C VAL A 312 -0.02 16.96 5.54
N ASP A 313 -0.88 17.95 5.73
CA ASP A 313 -2.22 17.91 5.16
C ASP A 313 -2.15 17.82 3.63
N LEU A 314 -2.56 16.68 3.09
CA LEU A 314 -2.45 16.35 1.66
C LEU A 314 -3.25 17.32 0.78
N GLU A 315 -4.49 17.65 1.17
CA GLU A 315 -5.34 18.57 0.40
C GLU A 315 -4.70 19.95 0.32
N GLN A 316 -4.20 20.46 1.46
CA GLN A 316 -3.52 21.76 1.48
C GLN A 316 -2.19 21.74 0.74
N ALA A 317 -1.42 20.64 0.85
CA ALA A 317 -0.16 20.50 0.13
C ALA A 317 -0.38 20.53 -1.39
N TYR A 318 -1.32 19.77 -1.88
CA TYR A 318 -1.70 19.78 -3.29
C TYR A 318 -2.29 21.13 -3.72
N ALA A 319 -3.20 21.71 -2.94
CA ALA A 319 -3.81 23.01 -3.28
C ALA A 319 -2.78 24.13 -3.39
N ARG A 320 -1.74 24.12 -2.53
CA ARG A 320 -0.70 25.16 -2.44
C ARG A 320 0.56 24.86 -3.25
N ASP A 321 0.54 23.86 -4.13
CA ASP A 321 1.70 23.41 -4.92
C ASP A 321 2.94 23.02 -4.08
N ARG A 322 2.72 22.51 -2.87
CA ARG A 322 3.77 22.03 -1.96
C ARG A 322 3.93 20.52 -2.06
N PHE A 323 4.27 20.04 -3.25
CA PHE A 323 4.49 18.62 -3.52
C PHE A 323 5.54 18.43 -4.62
N ALA A 324 6.12 17.24 -4.71
CA ALA A 324 7.05 16.89 -5.78
C ALA A 324 6.31 16.77 -7.12
N LYS A 325 6.51 17.72 -8.03
CA LYS A 325 5.93 17.72 -9.39
C LYS A 325 6.69 16.76 -10.30
N VAL A 326 6.54 15.46 -10.07
CA VAL A 326 7.20 14.39 -10.83
C VAL A 326 6.20 13.69 -11.76
N PRO A 327 6.64 13.13 -12.89
CA PRO A 327 5.79 12.27 -13.73
C PRO A 327 5.09 11.22 -12.88
N THR A 328 3.78 11.07 -13.05
CA THR A 328 2.93 10.21 -12.21
C THR A 328 2.08 9.27 -13.06
N MET A 329 2.11 7.98 -12.72
CA MET A 329 1.14 6.99 -13.18
C MET A 329 0.16 6.73 -12.03
N ILE A 330 -1.15 6.74 -12.31
CA ILE A 330 -2.17 6.58 -11.29
C ILE A 330 -3.37 5.82 -11.81
N GLY A 331 -3.90 4.90 -11.03
CA GLY A 331 -5.11 4.17 -11.41
C GLY A 331 -5.69 3.34 -10.28
N ALA A 332 -6.69 2.54 -10.64
CA ALA A 332 -7.39 1.65 -9.73
C ALA A 332 -7.95 0.44 -10.49
N THR A 333 -8.32 -0.60 -9.76
CA THR A 333 -9.01 -1.77 -10.31
C THR A 333 -10.48 -1.47 -10.63
N SER A 334 -11.11 -2.28 -11.47
CA SER A 334 -12.50 -2.04 -11.92
C SER A 334 -13.57 -2.37 -10.87
N ALA A 335 -13.25 -3.23 -9.92
CA ALA A 335 -14.14 -3.57 -8.79
C ALA A 335 -13.46 -3.21 -7.46
N ASP A 336 -12.80 -2.05 -7.44
CA ASP A 336 -12.07 -1.55 -6.29
C ASP A 336 -12.98 -1.12 -5.13
N ILE A 337 -12.36 -0.87 -3.97
CA ILE A 337 -13.06 -0.42 -2.75
C ILE A 337 -13.89 0.82 -3.04
N GLY A 338 -15.19 0.74 -2.71
CA GLY A 338 -16.18 1.79 -2.98
C GLY A 338 -16.81 1.72 -4.37
N GLY A 339 -16.42 0.78 -5.24
CA GLY A 339 -16.95 0.60 -6.58
C GLY A 339 -16.58 1.73 -7.54
N LYS A 340 -17.25 1.81 -8.69
CA LYS A 340 -16.86 2.69 -9.80
C LYS A 340 -16.88 4.19 -9.51
N THR A 341 -17.66 4.64 -8.54
CA THR A 341 -17.72 6.05 -8.10
C THR A 341 -17.09 6.28 -6.72
N GLY A 342 -16.50 5.22 -6.15
CA GLY A 342 -15.88 5.25 -4.85
C GLY A 342 -14.51 5.93 -4.83
N TYR A 343 -13.97 6.12 -3.64
CA TYR A 343 -12.78 6.95 -3.43
C TYR A 343 -11.50 6.40 -4.09
N MET A 344 -11.42 5.09 -4.40
CA MET A 344 -10.28 4.54 -5.14
C MET A 344 -10.34 4.93 -6.61
N VAL A 345 -11.43 4.57 -7.28
CA VAL A 345 -11.61 4.82 -8.73
C VAL A 345 -11.79 6.31 -9.04
N ALA A 346 -12.78 6.95 -8.39
CA ALA A 346 -13.02 8.37 -8.58
C ALA A 346 -11.86 9.21 -8.03
N GLY A 347 -11.25 8.78 -6.92
CA GLY A 347 -10.10 9.42 -6.34
C GLY A 347 -8.89 9.44 -7.25
N ALA A 348 -8.56 8.33 -7.89
CA ALA A 348 -7.48 8.27 -8.88
C ALA A 348 -7.71 9.26 -10.04
N ARG A 349 -8.95 9.33 -10.57
CA ARG A 349 -9.33 10.28 -11.63
C ARG A 349 -9.26 11.73 -11.13
N ASP A 350 -9.67 12.02 -9.90
CA ASP A 350 -9.61 13.36 -9.32
C ASP A 350 -8.17 13.85 -9.16
N VAL A 351 -7.30 12.98 -8.62
CA VAL A 351 -5.87 13.29 -8.49
C VAL A 351 -5.22 13.44 -9.86
N ALA A 352 -5.51 12.57 -10.83
CA ALA A 352 -5.01 12.72 -12.19
C ALA A 352 -5.40 14.08 -12.80
N GLY A 353 -6.66 14.49 -12.62
CA GLY A 353 -7.15 15.79 -13.08
C GLY A 353 -6.46 16.97 -12.40
N MET A 354 -6.29 16.90 -11.10
CA MET A 354 -5.62 17.93 -10.30
C MET A 354 -4.15 18.06 -10.70
N LEU A 355 -3.42 16.96 -10.85
CA LEU A 355 -2.02 16.95 -11.26
C LEU A 355 -1.86 17.47 -12.70
N ALA A 356 -2.71 17.07 -13.64
CA ALA A 356 -2.70 17.54 -15.01
C ALA A 356 -2.94 19.07 -15.12
N GLN A 357 -3.83 19.63 -14.29
CA GLN A 357 -4.07 21.09 -14.21
C GLN A 357 -2.87 21.86 -13.64
N LYS A 358 -1.93 21.17 -12.98
CA LYS A 358 -0.69 21.73 -12.42
C LYS A 358 0.54 21.42 -13.28
N ASP A 359 0.32 21.07 -14.56
CA ASP A 359 1.34 20.74 -15.55
C ASP A 359 2.24 19.54 -15.19
N VAL A 360 1.76 18.64 -14.32
CA VAL A 360 2.43 17.37 -14.05
C VAL A 360 2.10 16.38 -15.16
N PRO A 361 3.09 15.70 -15.78
CA PRO A 361 2.81 14.61 -16.70
C PRO A 361 2.15 13.43 -15.97
N VAL A 362 0.90 13.09 -16.36
CA VAL A 362 0.11 12.04 -15.74
C VAL A 362 -0.36 11.03 -16.76
N TRP A 363 -0.32 9.76 -16.38
CA TRP A 363 -0.95 8.65 -17.11
C TRP A 363 -1.93 7.95 -16.17
N SER A 364 -3.20 7.91 -16.58
CA SER A 364 -4.26 7.29 -15.77
C SER A 364 -4.65 5.94 -16.35
N TYR A 365 -4.90 4.95 -15.49
CA TYR A 365 -5.33 3.62 -15.91
C TYR A 365 -6.56 3.10 -15.14
N ARG A 366 -7.20 2.10 -15.74
CA ARG A 366 -8.13 1.18 -15.12
C ARG A 366 -7.63 -0.24 -15.32
N PHE A 367 -7.53 -1.02 -14.26
CA PHE A 367 -7.23 -2.45 -14.38
C PHE A 367 -8.53 -3.23 -14.29
N SER A 368 -8.96 -3.81 -15.42
CA SER A 368 -10.25 -4.51 -15.56
C SER A 368 -10.11 -6.01 -15.80
N TYR A 369 -8.87 -6.49 -16.04
CA TYR A 369 -8.61 -7.91 -16.27
C TYR A 369 -8.76 -8.72 -14.98
N VAL A 370 -9.38 -9.88 -15.12
CA VAL A 370 -9.50 -10.88 -14.06
C VAL A 370 -8.86 -12.16 -14.57
N ALA A 371 -7.94 -12.75 -13.80
CA ALA A 371 -7.32 -14.01 -14.20
C ALA A 371 -8.38 -15.09 -14.45
N ASP A 372 -8.19 -15.90 -15.50
CA ASP A 372 -9.18 -16.89 -15.96
C ASP A 372 -9.60 -17.88 -14.87
N SER A 373 -8.71 -18.14 -13.89
CA SER A 373 -8.99 -19.03 -12.76
C SER A 373 -9.87 -18.40 -11.67
N ILE A 374 -10.16 -17.09 -11.76
CA ILE A 374 -10.89 -16.34 -10.73
C ILE A 374 -12.31 -16.01 -11.21
N ALA A 375 -13.30 -16.56 -10.56
CA ALA A 375 -14.72 -16.29 -10.85
C ALA A 375 -15.22 -15.06 -10.07
N GLN A 376 -14.89 -13.86 -10.55
CA GLN A 376 -15.29 -12.59 -9.91
C GLN A 376 -15.78 -11.57 -10.95
N PRO A 377 -16.78 -10.73 -10.60
CA PRO A 377 -17.30 -9.70 -11.50
C PRO A 377 -16.40 -8.45 -11.48
N GLY A 378 -15.30 -8.48 -12.22
CA GLY A 378 -14.33 -7.38 -12.29
C GLY A 378 -13.11 -7.56 -11.37
N ALA A 379 -12.07 -6.82 -11.66
CA ALA A 379 -10.80 -6.87 -10.94
C ALA A 379 -10.96 -6.25 -9.55
N GLN A 380 -10.78 -7.07 -8.51
CA GLN A 380 -10.89 -6.66 -7.12
C GLN A 380 -9.66 -5.87 -6.68
N HIS A 381 -9.75 -5.16 -5.57
CA HIS A 381 -8.64 -4.43 -4.96
C HIS A 381 -7.37 -5.28 -4.83
N ALA A 382 -6.22 -4.76 -5.21
CA ALA A 382 -4.90 -5.41 -5.22
C ALA A 382 -4.72 -6.57 -6.22
N SER A 383 -5.73 -6.88 -7.07
CA SER A 383 -5.62 -7.98 -8.05
C SER A 383 -4.68 -7.65 -9.21
N GLU A 384 -4.34 -6.39 -9.44
CA GLU A 384 -3.41 -5.94 -10.48
C GLU A 384 -1.93 -6.21 -10.14
N ILE A 385 -1.58 -6.37 -8.88
CA ILE A 385 -0.18 -6.47 -8.43
C ILE A 385 0.59 -7.59 -9.14
N PRO A 386 0.09 -8.85 -9.24
CA PRO A 386 0.80 -9.91 -9.93
C PRO A 386 1.09 -9.61 -11.40
N PHE A 387 0.26 -8.79 -12.06
CA PHE A 387 0.42 -8.39 -13.45
C PHE A 387 1.46 -7.28 -13.59
N PHE A 388 1.45 -6.28 -12.69
CA PHE A 388 2.47 -5.22 -12.68
C PHE A 388 3.86 -5.75 -12.34
N PHE A 389 3.97 -6.83 -11.55
CA PHE A 389 5.24 -7.49 -11.20
C PHE A 389 5.63 -8.62 -12.16
N ASP A 390 4.79 -8.94 -13.15
CA ASP A 390 4.95 -10.11 -14.02
C ASP A 390 5.07 -11.43 -13.24
N ASN A 391 4.35 -11.51 -12.12
CA ASN A 391 4.37 -12.63 -11.18
C ASN A 391 3.05 -13.43 -11.19
N THR A 392 2.34 -13.46 -12.32
CA THR A 392 1.06 -14.18 -12.48
C THR A 392 1.20 -15.66 -12.16
N ALA A 393 2.27 -16.31 -12.67
CA ALA A 393 2.56 -17.73 -12.39
C ALA A 393 2.86 -17.99 -10.89
N ILE A 394 3.45 -17.03 -10.19
CA ILE A 394 3.66 -17.11 -8.73
C ILE A 394 2.33 -17.04 -7.99
N LYS A 395 1.43 -16.17 -8.44
CA LYS A 395 0.11 -15.95 -7.81
C LYS A 395 -0.85 -17.10 -8.04
N TYR A 396 -0.96 -17.57 -9.28
CA TYR A 396 -2.00 -18.51 -9.70
C TYR A 396 -1.49 -19.95 -9.89
N GLY A 397 -0.16 -20.18 -9.82
CA GLY A 397 0.45 -21.52 -9.96
C GLY A 397 0.04 -22.22 -11.26
N ASP A 398 -0.34 -23.48 -11.16
CA ASP A 398 -0.77 -24.31 -12.30
C ASP A 398 -2.07 -23.83 -12.97
N ALA A 399 -2.82 -22.95 -12.34
CA ALA A 399 -4.04 -22.36 -12.90
C ALA A 399 -3.77 -21.15 -13.79
N THR A 400 -2.50 -20.72 -13.91
CA THR A 400 -2.11 -19.58 -14.76
C THR A 400 -2.27 -19.94 -16.24
N THR A 401 -3.02 -19.14 -16.98
CA THR A 401 -3.23 -19.35 -18.42
C THR A 401 -2.20 -18.58 -19.26
N ALA A 402 -2.11 -18.92 -20.55
CA ALA A 402 -1.29 -18.15 -21.49
C ALA A 402 -1.75 -16.68 -21.61
N GLN A 403 -3.05 -16.43 -21.45
CA GLN A 403 -3.60 -15.06 -21.46
C GLN A 403 -3.17 -14.29 -20.20
N ASP A 404 -3.17 -14.92 -19.01
CA ASP A 404 -2.68 -14.28 -17.78
C ASP A 404 -1.22 -13.86 -17.92
N ILE A 405 -0.38 -14.73 -18.49
CA ILE A 405 1.04 -14.45 -18.74
C ILE A 405 1.19 -13.29 -19.74
N ALA A 406 0.48 -13.34 -20.86
CA ALA A 406 0.57 -12.30 -21.89
C ALA A 406 0.11 -10.92 -21.35
N THR A 407 -0.98 -10.90 -20.56
CA THR A 407 -1.46 -9.68 -19.91
C THR A 407 -0.43 -9.19 -18.88
N GLY A 408 0.17 -10.08 -18.08
CA GLY A 408 1.23 -9.73 -17.13
C GLY A 408 2.42 -9.08 -17.80
N HIS A 409 2.98 -9.68 -18.85
CA HIS A 409 4.07 -9.10 -19.62
C HIS A 409 3.74 -7.71 -20.18
N MET A 410 2.56 -7.54 -20.77
CA MET A 410 2.15 -6.26 -21.34
C MET A 410 2.01 -5.17 -20.24
N VAL A 411 1.39 -5.47 -19.12
CA VAL A 411 1.20 -4.54 -18.01
C VAL A 411 2.54 -4.17 -17.37
N SER A 412 3.41 -5.15 -17.16
CA SER A 412 4.76 -4.92 -16.60
C SER A 412 5.63 -4.09 -17.55
N ASP A 413 5.54 -4.28 -18.87
CA ASP A 413 6.26 -3.48 -19.87
C ASP A 413 5.92 -2.00 -19.76
N TYR A 414 4.65 -1.63 -19.58
CA TYR A 414 4.26 -0.24 -19.34
C TYR A 414 4.89 0.32 -18.06
N LEU A 415 4.89 -0.45 -16.97
CA LEU A 415 5.51 -0.05 -15.71
C LEU A 415 7.02 0.14 -15.89
N VAL A 416 7.70 -0.83 -16.49
CA VAL A 416 9.16 -0.80 -16.72
C VAL A 416 9.55 0.38 -17.61
N ASN A 417 8.82 0.65 -18.68
CA ASN A 417 9.04 1.82 -19.54
C ASN A 417 8.88 3.12 -18.75
N PHE A 418 7.85 3.21 -17.91
CA PHE A 418 7.63 4.37 -17.06
C PHE A 418 8.76 4.54 -16.03
N VAL A 419 9.20 3.46 -15.38
CA VAL A 419 10.34 3.48 -14.45
C VAL A 419 11.62 3.94 -15.16
N LYS A 420 11.85 3.50 -16.38
CA LYS A 420 13.04 3.89 -17.17
C LYS A 420 13.01 5.35 -17.60
N THR A 421 11.88 5.84 -18.07
CA THR A 421 11.84 7.09 -18.86
C THR A 421 10.87 8.15 -18.31
N GLY A 422 9.95 7.78 -17.43
CA GLY A 422 8.81 8.62 -17.03
C GLY A 422 7.67 8.66 -18.07
N ASN A 423 7.73 7.77 -19.07
CA ASN A 423 6.72 7.61 -20.10
C ASN A 423 6.43 6.10 -20.26
N PRO A 424 5.19 5.63 -20.07
CA PRO A 424 4.88 4.20 -20.15
C PRO A 424 4.94 3.62 -21.57
N ASN A 425 4.92 4.49 -22.60
CA ASN A 425 4.89 4.05 -23.99
C ASN A 425 6.20 3.39 -24.42
N GLY A 426 6.11 2.33 -25.19
CA GLY A 426 7.23 1.57 -25.74
C GLY A 426 6.89 0.90 -27.07
N PRO A 427 7.87 0.24 -27.70
CA PRO A 427 7.62 -0.56 -28.90
C PRO A 427 6.56 -1.62 -28.63
N ASP A 428 5.76 -1.93 -29.65
CA ASP A 428 4.77 -3.01 -29.66
C ASP A 428 3.64 -2.91 -28.61
N LEU A 429 3.57 -1.78 -27.88
CA LEU A 429 2.49 -1.49 -26.95
C LEU A 429 1.48 -0.50 -27.54
N PRO A 430 0.16 -0.67 -27.31
CA PRO A 430 -0.84 0.35 -27.61
C PRO A 430 -0.47 1.70 -26.99
N PHE A 431 -0.61 2.78 -27.77
CA PHE A 431 -0.22 4.11 -27.29
C PHE A 431 -1.10 4.57 -26.12
N TRP A 432 -0.46 4.90 -25.00
CA TRP A 432 -1.09 5.43 -23.80
C TRP A 432 -0.94 6.97 -23.79
N PRO A 433 -2.01 7.73 -24.06
CA PRO A 433 -1.95 9.19 -24.02
C PRO A 433 -1.77 9.72 -22.59
N ARG A 434 -1.13 10.88 -22.46
CA ARG A 434 -1.15 11.60 -21.19
C ARG A 434 -2.59 11.97 -20.80
N TYR A 435 -2.89 11.87 -19.53
CA TYR A 435 -4.16 12.31 -18.99
C TYR A 435 -4.31 13.83 -19.14
N GLY A 436 -5.47 14.27 -19.56
CA GLY A 436 -5.88 15.67 -19.60
C GLY A 436 -7.37 15.76 -19.34
N VAL A 437 -7.79 16.73 -18.54
CA VAL A 437 -9.20 16.86 -18.08
C VAL A 437 -10.21 16.88 -19.24
N ALA A 438 -9.88 17.56 -20.34
CA ALA A 438 -10.78 17.64 -21.50
C ALA A 438 -10.92 16.30 -22.25
N GLY A 439 -9.82 15.55 -22.36
CA GLY A 439 -9.80 14.24 -23.04
C GLY A 439 -10.30 13.12 -22.15
N ASP A 440 -10.05 13.24 -20.84
CA ASP A 440 -10.39 12.25 -19.81
C ASP A 440 -9.94 10.82 -20.19
N ALA A 441 -8.72 10.72 -20.75
CA ALA A 441 -8.21 9.51 -21.35
C ALA A 441 -7.59 8.59 -20.29
N ILE A 442 -7.99 7.33 -20.27
CA ILE A 442 -7.38 6.28 -19.48
C ILE A 442 -6.83 5.18 -20.39
N MET A 443 -5.84 4.44 -19.90
CA MET A 443 -5.51 3.11 -20.39
C MET A 443 -6.36 2.10 -19.62
N ASP A 444 -7.21 1.36 -20.30
CA ASP A 444 -7.92 0.23 -19.72
C ASP A 444 -7.16 -1.06 -20.05
N PHE A 445 -6.67 -1.73 -19.02
CA PHE A 445 -6.22 -3.12 -19.11
C PHE A 445 -7.46 -3.99 -19.05
N ALA A 446 -8.10 -4.14 -20.21
CA ALA A 446 -9.47 -4.59 -20.35
C ALA A 446 -9.67 -6.04 -19.90
N ALA A 447 -10.92 -6.42 -19.62
CA ALA A 447 -11.29 -7.78 -19.26
C ALA A 447 -10.94 -8.83 -20.34
N SER A 448 -10.70 -8.41 -21.58
CA SER A 448 -10.19 -9.27 -22.66
C SER A 448 -8.70 -9.60 -22.55
N GLY A 449 -7.96 -8.95 -21.64
CA GLY A 449 -6.51 -9.04 -21.54
C GLY A 449 -5.75 -8.12 -22.48
N GLU A 450 -6.44 -7.24 -23.20
CA GLU A 450 -5.84 -6.24 -24.09
C GLU A 450 -5.73 -4.87 -23.39
N ALA A 451 -4.78 -4.05 -23.82
CA ALA A 451 -4.70 -2.65 -23.39
C ALA A 451 -5.38 -1.74 -24.43
N ALA A 452 -6.29 -0.89 -23.98
CA ALA A 452 -7.03 0.03 -24.83
C ALA A 452 -7.06 1.44 -24.23
N ALA A 453 -6.48 2.41 -24.95
CA ALA A 453 -6.62 3.81 -24.59
C ALA A 453 -8.02 4.32 -24.99
N GLN A 454 -8.76 4.84 -24.03
CA GLN A 454 -10.12 5.33 -24.26
C GLN A 454 -10.46 6.49 -23.33
N ARG A 455 -11.50 7.23 -23.64
CA ARG A 455 -12.11 8.14 -22.65
C ARG A 455 -12.68 7.31 -21.51
N ASP A 456 -12.54 7.79 -20.27
CA ASP A 456 -13.08 7.06 -19.12
C ASP A 456 -14.59 6.82 -19.29
N PRO A 457 -15.03 5.55 -19.48
CA PRO A 457 -16.44 5.24 -19.68
C PRO A 457 -17.29 5.53 -18.44
N TRP A 458 -16.66 5.69 -17.27
CA TRP A 458 -17.34 6.00 -16.02
C TRP A 458 -17.26 7.48 -15.64
N GLY A 459 -16.57 8.30 -16.44
CA GLY A 459 -16.38 9.72 -16.16
C GLY A 459 -17.68 10.46 -15.88
N ALA A 460 -18.74 10.21 -16.68
CA ALA A 460 -20.04 10.86 -16.50
C ALA A 460 -20.73 10.47 -15.17
N ASP A 461 -20.65 9.20 -14.77
CA ASP A 461 -21.21 8.68 -13.52
C ASP A 461 -20.44 9.25 -12.30
N ILE A 462 -19.10 9.29 -12.39
CA ILE A 462 -18.23 9.88 -11.36
C ILE A 462 -18.56 11.37 -11.19
N ASP A 463 -18.69 12.12 -12.29
CA ASP A 463 -19.04 13.54 -12.23
C ASP A 463 -20.46 13.78 -11.68
N ALA A 464 -21.40 12.89 -11.99
CA ALA A 464 -22.76 12.95 -11.42
C ALA A 464 -22.73 12.68 -9.90
N MET A 465 -21.97 11.68 -9.47
CA MET A 465 -21.81 11.38 -8.03
C MET A 465 -21.13 12.54 -7.31
N ARG A 466 -20.09 13.14 -7.89
CA ARG A 466 -19.43 14.34 -7.30
C ARG A 466 -20.42 15.47 -7.07
N ARG A 467 -21.23 15.81 -8.08
CA ARG A 467 -22.28 16.85 -7.91
C ARG A 467 -23.26 16.52 -6.79
N ARG A 468 -23.64 15.25 -6.62
CA ARG A 468 -24.49 14.80 -5.52
C ARG A 468 -23.81 14.99 -4.16
N VAL A 469 -22.55 14.59 -4.06
CA VAL A 469 -21.75 14.76 -2.83
C VAL A 469 -21.59 16.24 -2.47
N ASP A 470 -21.28 17.10 -3.45
CA ASP A 470 -21.12 18.53 -3.22
C ASP A 470 -22.43 19.19 -2.78
N ALA A 471 -23.55 18.81 -3.39
CA ALA A 471 -24.88 19.27 -2.99
C ALA A 471 -25.24 18.79 -1.58
N ALA A 472 -24.92 17.53 -1.24
CA ALA A 472 -25.16 16.98 0.09
C ALA A 472 -24.35 17.73 1.17
N ARG A 473 -23.06 18.00 0.93
CA ARG A 473 -22.20 18.80 1.82
C ARG A 473 -22.74 20.24 1.98
N ALA A 474 -23.10 20.89 0.87
CA ALA A 474 -23.60 22.26 0.88
C ALA A 474 -24.93 22.39 1.65
N SER A 475 -25.72 21.32 1.74
CA SER A 475 -26.97 21.32 2.52
C SER A 475 -26.73 21.46 4.03
N GLY A 476 -25.60 20.92 4.52
CA GLY A 476 -25.28 20.81 5.95
C GLY A 476 -26.21 19.88 6.72
N LEU A 477 -27.00 19.06 6.02
CA LEU A 477 -27.93 18.10 6.63
C LEU A 477 -27.24 16.73 6.81
N TYR A 478 -27.69 15.95 7.78
CA TYR A 478 -27.33 14.55 7.87
C TYR A 478 -27.74 13.80 6.60
N ASN A 479 -26.83 12.99 6.06
CA ASN A 479 -27.11 12.17 4.88
C ASN A 479 -26.14 10.97 4.77
N SER A 480 -26.53 9.99 3.99
CA SER A 480 -25.77 8.76 3.76
C SER A 480 -24.49 8.94 2.93
N LEU A 481 -24.37 10.04 2.17
CA LEU A 481 -23.26 10.28 1.23
C LEU A 481 -22.04 10.92 1.87
N THR A 482 -22.25 11.83 2.83
CA THR A 482 -21.18 12.73 3.31
C THR A 482 -21.03 12.78 4.82
N THR A 483 -22.01 12.28 5.58
CA THR A 483 -21.95 12.27 7.04
C THR A 483 -21.31 10.97 7.52
N PRO A 484 -20.22 11.04 8.30
CA PRO A 484 -19.66 9.83 8.93
C PRO A 484 -20.70 9.13 9.80
N ILE A 485 -20.73 7.81 9.73
CA ILE A 485 -21.66 6.98 10.51
C ILE A 485 -21.50 7.25 12.01
N GLY A 486 -20.26 7.42 12.48
CA GLY A 486 -19.98 7.75 13.87
C GLY A 486 -20.64 9.03 14.34
N THR A 487 -20.60 10.10 13.53
CA THR A 487 -21.29 11.37 13.83
C THR A 487 -22.78 11.17 14.04
N MET A 488 -23.43 10.36 13.19
CA MET A 488 -24.86 10.06 13.31
C MET A 488 -25.18 9.12 14.47
N LEU A 489 -24.25 8.20 14.82
CA LEU A 489 -24.41 7.32 15.98
C LEU A 489 -24.30 8.04 17.31
N ASP A 490 -23.47 9.09 17.37
CA ASP A 490 -23.24 9.87 18.57
C ASP A 490 -24.35 10.91 18.79
N ASP A 491 -25.15 11.22 17.77
CA ASP A 491 -26.34 12.06 17.91
C ASP A 491 -27.54 11.24 18.42
N PRO A 492 -28.07 11.57 19.62
CA PRO A 492 -29.24 10.87 20.19
C PRO A 492 -30.51 10.92 19.31
N ALA A 493 -30.64 11.92 18.43
CA ALA A 493 -31.77 12.06 17.53
C ALA A 493 -31.58 11.25 16.23
N ALA A 494 -30.35 11.14 15.70
CA ALA A 494 -30.05 10.42 14.47
C ALA A 494 -29.94 8.91 14.69
N ARG A 495 -29.30 8.47 15.78
CA ARG A 495 -29.08 7.05 16.07
C ARG A 495 -30.34 6.15 15.98
N PRO A 496 -31.52 6.54 16.51
CA PRO A 496 -32.74 5.73 16.38
C PRO A 496 -33.21 5.56 14.92
N ILE A 497 -32.95 6.56 14.07
CA ILE A 497 -33.27 6.48 12.64
C ILE A 497 -32.38 5.43 11.99
N LEU A 498 -31.06 5.49 12.19
CA LEU A 498 -30.12 4.48 11.67
C LEU A 498 -30.51 3.06 12.10
N ALA A 499 -30.80 2.86 13.39
CA ALA A 499 -31.17 1.58 13.96
C ALA A 499 -32.48 1.02 13.39
N ARG A 500 -33.40 1.88 12.91
CA ARG A 500 -34.64 1.47 12.26
C ARG A 500 -34.40 0.87 10.88
N TYR A 501 -33.52 1.50 10.10
CA TYR A 501 -33.23 1.02 8.73
C TYR A 501 -32.21 -0.12 8.68
N PHE A 502 -31.25 -0.13 9.61
CA PHE A 502 -30.11 -1.05 9.62
C PHE A 502 -29.82 -1.61 11.04
N PRO A 503 -30.82 -2.27 11.71
CA PRO A 503 -30.70 -2.67 13.11
C PRO A 503 -29.50 -3.61 13.38
N ASP A 504 -29.28 -4.61 12.53
CA ASP A 504 -28.21 -5.60 12.69
C ASP A 504 -26.83 -4.97 12.47
N PHE A 505 -26.74 -3.99 11.58
CA PHE A 505 -25.50 -3.26 11.33
C PHE A 505 -25.18 -2.30 12.47
N VAL A 506 -26.15 -1.48 12.89
CA VAL A 506 -25.99 -0.45 13.95
C VAL A 506 -25.67 -1.08 15.32
N ASN A 507 -26.21 -2.25 15.60
CA ASN A 507 -26.00 -2.97 16.87
C ASN A 507 -24.96 -4.11 16.73
N GLY A 508 -24.41 -4.31 15.54
CA GLY A 508 -23.44 -5.37 15.26
C GLY A 508 -22.02 -5.01 15.68
N PRO A 509 -21.14 -6.01 15.87
CA PRO A 509 -19.77 -5.80 16.29
C PRO A 509 -18.91 -5.04 15.26
N GLN A 510 -19.36 -4.97 14.01
CA GLN A 510 -18.62 -4.32 12.92
C GLN A 510 -18.89 -2.81 12.81
N ILE A 511 -19.87 -2.28 13.54
CA ILE A 511 -20.26 -0.87 13.47
C ILE A 511 -19.09 0.06 13.75
N GLY A 512 -18.20 -0.35 14.63
CA GLY A 512 -17.05 0.44 14.97
C GLY A 512 -16.09 0.69 13.81
N MET A 513 -15.87 -0.29 12.93
CA MET A 513 -15.02 -0.13 11.75
C MET A 513 -15.60 0.84 10.72
N ALA A 514 -16.91 1.05 10.78
CA ALA A 514 -17.62 1.90 9.85
C ALA A 514 -17.82 3.34 10.35
N ARG A 515 -17.37 3.69 11.57
CA ARG A 515 -17.65 5.01 12.16
C ARG A 515 -17.17 6.17 11.31
N ASP A 516 -15.99 6.05 10.73
CA ASP A 516 -15.38 7.10 9.89
C ASP A 516 -15.85 7.03 8.42
N ALA A 517 -16.50 5.94 8.03
CA ALA A 517 -17.08 5.75 6.71
C ALA A 517 -18.48 6.38 6.61
N THR A 518 -18.94 6.63 5.39
CA THR A 518 -20.34 6.94 5.11
C THR A 518 -21.14 5.67 4.80
N PHE A 519 -22.46 5.71 4.89
CA PHE A 519 -23.31 4.59 4.47
C PHE A 519 -23.12 4.26 2.98
N ASP A 520 -22.89 5.25 2.13
CA ASP A 520 -22.61 5.01 0.71
C ASP A 520 -21.30 4.23 0.50
N THR A 521 -20.27 4.49 1.30
CA THR A 521 -19.03 3.71 1.29
C THR A 521 -19.27 2.27 1.75
N VAL A 522 -20.01 2.06 2.84
CA VAL A 522 -20.29 0.72 3.39
C VAL A 522 -21.22 -0.09 2.47
N ARG A 523 -22.08 0.58 1.72
CA ARG A 523 -22.98 -0.06 0.73
C ARG A 523 -22.24 -0.94 -0.27
N ALA A 524 -21.02 -0.56 -0.67
CA ALA A 524 -20.22 -1.35 -1.61
C ALA A 524 -19.96 -2.79 -1.10
N TYR A 525 -19.94 -2.97 0.22
CA TYR A 525 -19.72 -4.28 0.86
C TYR A 525 -21.01 -5.02 1.22
N MET A 526 -22.13 -4.30 1.32
CA MET A 526 -23.43 -4.83 1.75
C MET A 526 -24.58 -4.34 0.86
N PRO A 527 -24.47 -4.46 -0.49
CA PRO A 527 -25.44 -3.86 -1.41
C PRO A 527 -26.86 -4.41 -1.27
N GLN A 528 -27.01 -5.67 -0.84
CA GLN A 528 -28.33 -6.27 -0.61
C GLN A 528 -29.01 -5.75 0.67
N VAL A 529 -28.23 -5.25 1.64
CA VAL A 529 -28.72 -4.72 2.90
C VAL A 529 -28.97 -3.21 2.77
N MET A 530 -27.99 -2.50 2.20
CA MET A 530 -27.99 -1.03 2.04
C MET A 530 -28.45 -0.64 0.63
N THR A 531 -29.73 -0.87 0.33
CA THR A 531 -30.30 -0.54 -0.98
C THR A 531 -30.49 0.96 -1.14
N ASP A 532 -30.51 1.46 -2.39
CA ASP A 532 -30.77 2.88 -2.71
C ASP A 532 -32.09 3.37 -2.12
N GLU A 533 -33.12 2.51 -2.12
CA GLU A 533 -34.43 2.84 -1.54
C GLU A 533 -34.34 3.10 -0.04
N LYS A 534 -33.68 2.20 0.71
CA LYS A 534 -33.50 2.34 2.16
C LYS A 534 -32.64 3.57 2.52
N LEU A 535 -31.55 3.81 1.80
CA LEU A 535 -30.68 4.97 2.02
C LEU A 535 -31.42 6.27 1.73
N THR A 536 -32.19 6.32 0.63
CA THR A 536 -32.98 7.51 0.29
C THR A 536 -34.07 7.80 1.35
N ALA A 537 -34.76 6.76 1.84
CA ALA A 537 -35.76 6.91 2.88
C ALA A 537 -35.14 7.34 4.22
N MET A 538 -34.00 6.75 4.59
CA MET A 538 -33.23 7.17 5.77
C MET A 538 -32.78 8.63 5.68
N ASP A 539 -32.24 9.03 4.53
CA ASP A 539 -31.78 10.41 4.30
C ASP A 539 -32.92 11.43 4.43
N ALA A 540 -34.11 11.09 3.97
CA ALA A 540 -35.28 11.94 4.11
C ALA A 540 -35.67 12.17 5.59
N GLU A 541 -35.59 11.11 6.42
CA GLU A 541 -35.86 11.25 7.86
C GLU A 541 -34.73 11.99 8.59
N LEU A 542 -33.46 11.72 8.24
CA LEU A 542 -32.31 12.42 8.80
C LEU A 542 -32.35 13.92 8.48
N ALA A 543 -32.72 14.29 7.25
CA ALA A 543 -32.85 15.68 6.84
C ALA A 543 -33.91 16.45 7.67
N ALA A 544 -34.93 15.77 8.19
CA ALA A 544 -35.93 16.36 9.05
C ALA A 544 -35.40 16.79 10.44
N LEU A 545 -34.24 16.28 10.85
CA LEU A 545 -33.56 16.71 12.09
C LEU A 545 -32.93 18.11 11.96
N GLY A 546 -32.81 18.65 10.75
CA GLY A 546 -32.17 19.91 10.49
C GLY A 546 -30.67 19.83 10.25
N LYS A 547 -29.97 20.97 10.38
CA LYS A 547 -28.51 21.02 10.14
C LYS A 547 -27.75 20.25 11.22
N GLN A 548 -26.64 19.66 10.81
CA GLN A 548 -25.68 19.07 11.73
C GLN A 548 -25.20 20.10 12.76
N PRO A 549 -25.00 19.71 14.03
CA PRO A 549 -24.58 20.61 15.10
C PRO A 549 -23.19 21.20 14.89
#